data_714d89e9aba4a09e4f3825aa6f19777e
#
_entry.id   714d89e9aba4a09e4f3825aa6f19777e
#
_cell.length_a   1.000
_cell.length_b   1.000
_cell.length_c   1.000
_cell.angle_alpha   90.00
_cell.angle_beta   90.00
_cell.angle_gamma   90.00
#
_symmetry.space_group_name_H-M   'P 1'
#
loop_
_entity.id
_entity.type
_entity.pdbx_description
1 polymer ?
#
loop_
_entity_poly.entity_id
_entity_poly.type
_entity_poly.pdbx_seq_one_letter_code
_entity_poly.pdbx_strand_id
1 'polypeptide(L)'
;IASCLVGSEMCIRDRMNINTAYFAGGCFWCMTKPFDTFDGIEKVTSGYMGGHLVNPSYEEVKTGSTGHYEVVKIEYDVALFSYHKLLEIFFSVIDPLDDGGQFQDRGSQYKTAIFYSNEHQRQLAEQYICELQDSFNADKAIATKILPASTFYEAEAYHQDFYKKNPERYKQEQQDRANYIKDNHM
;
A
#
# COMPACT_ATOMS: atom_id res chain seq x y z
N ILE A 1 -50.88 -33.86 3.77
CA ILE A 1 -50.51 -32.44 3.94
C ILE A 1 -49.03 -32.47 4.30
N ALA A 2 -48.17 -32.43 3.29
CA ALA A 2 -46.74 -32.33 3.46
C ALA A 2 -46.36 -30.85 3.28
N SER A 3 -46.02 -30.21 4.40
CA SER A 3 -45.45 -28.87 4.41
C SER A 3 -44.01 -28.99 4.00
N CYS A 4 -43.69 -28.55 2.80
CA CYS A 4 -42.33 -28.31 2.35
C CYS A 4 -41.77 -27.09 3.08
N LEU A 5 -41.00 -27.32 4.12
CA LEU A 5 -40.04 -26.33 4.63
C LEU A 5 -38.93 -26.21 3.61
N VAL A 6 -39.07 -25.30 2.68
CA VAL A 6 -37.92 -24.76 1.92
C VAL A 6 -37.14 -23.96 2.93
N GLY A 7 -36.12 -24.62 3.52
CA GLY A 7 -35.10 -23.96 4.27
C GLY A 7 -34.44 -22.91 3.38
N SER A 8 -34.60 -21.63 3.73
CA SER A 8 -33.74 -20.60 3.25
C SER A 8 -32.33 -20.99 3.66
N GLU A 9 -31.59 -21.60 2.75
CA GLU A 9 -30.12 -21.54 2.79
C GLU A 9 -29.74 -20.06 2.61
N MET A 10 -29.94 -19.35 3.71
CA MET A 10 -29.26 -18.09 3.90
C MET A 10 -27.80 -18.49 3.93
N CYS A 11 -27.12 -18.28 2.79
CA CYS A 11 -25.69 -18.32 2.72
C CYS A 11 -25.17 -17.50 3.91
N ILE A 12 -24.76 -18.20 4.95
CA ILE A 12 -23.82 -17.68 5.90
C ILE A 12 -22.58 -17.49 5.04
N ARG A 13 -22.45 -16.31 4.41
CA ARG A 13 -21.17 -15.80 4.03
C ARG A 13 -20.39 -15.84 5.33
N ASP A 14 -19.53 -16.85 5.45
CA ASP A 14 -18.57 -16.91 6.54
C ASP A 14 -18.05 -15.49 6.70
N ARG A 15 -18.11 -14.99 7.94
CA ARG A 15 -17.65 -13.62 8.23
C ARG A 15 -16.21 -13.60 7.78
N MET A 16 -15.97 -13.03 6.59
CA MET A 16 -14.64 -12.81 6.09
C MET A 16 -13.88 -12.12 7.21
N ASN A 17 -12.80 -12.72 7.64
CA ASN A 17 -11.97 -12.16 8.71
C ASN A 17 -11.10 -11.07 8.07
N ILE A 18 -11.78 -9.98 7.66
CA ILE A 18 -11.15 -8.88 6.93
C ILE A 18 -10.30 -8.07 7.87
N ASN A 19 -9.04 -7.99 7.55
CA ASN A 19 -8.08 -7.13 8.21
C ASN A 19 -7.63 -6.00 7.27
N THR A 20 -6.96 -4.99 7.81
CA THR A 20 -6.51 -3.83 7.05
C THR A 20 -5.01 -3.62 7.22
N ALA A 21 -4.33 -3.32 6.10
CA ALA A 21 -2.94 -2.90 6.07
C ALA A 21 -2.82 -1.55 5.35
N TYR A 22 -1.79 -0.74 5.70
CA TYR A 22 -1.53 0.55 5.09
C TYR A 22 -0.06 0.67 4.72
N PHE A 23 0.21 0.95 3.44
CA PHE A 23 1.56 1.08 2.92
C PHE A 23 1.73 2.37 2.10
N ALA A 24 2.81 3.09 2.39
CA ALA A 24 3.30 4.19 1.58
C ALA A 24 4.54 3.71 0.81
N GLY A 25 4.52 3.80 -0.50
CA GLY A 25 5.58 3.29 -1.38
C GLY A 25 5.77 4.13 -2.64
N GLY A 26 5.77 5.46 -2.49
CA GLY A 26 5.78 6.40 -3.61
C GLY A 26 4.37 6.67 -4.15
N CYS A 27 4.27 6.91 -5.45
CA CYS A 27 2.99 7.19 -6.09
C CYS A 27 1.99 6.04 -5.91
N PHE A 28 0.84 6.32 -5.28
CA PHE A 28 -0.19 5.31 -5.00
C PHE A 28 -0.83 4.71 -6.26
N TRP A 29 -0.73 5.35 -7.43
CA TRP A 29 -1.15 4.73 -8.69
C TRP A 29 -0.34 3.48 -9.03
N CYS A 30 0.97 3.51 -8.71
CA CYS A 30 1.86 2.37 -8.91
C CYS A 30 1.69 1.30 -7.83
N MET A 31 1.22 1.70 -6.65
CA MET A 31 1.07 0.82 -5.49
C MET A 31 -0.23 0.00 -5.49
N THR A 32 -1.27 0.41 -6.21
CA THR A 32 -2.58 -0.27 -6.18
C THR A 32 -2.55 -1.63 -6.88
N LYS A 33 -2.08 -1.67 -8.13
CA LYS A 33 -2.13 -2.86 -8.99
C LYS A 33 -1.38 -4.08 -8.42
N PRO A 34 -0.20 -3.94 -7.80
CA PRO A 34 0.51 -5.09 -7.25
C PRO A 34 -0.29 -5.90 -6.22
N PHE A 35 -1.21 -5.27 -5.50
CA PHE A 35 -2.05 -5.93 -4.50
C PHE A 35 -3.40 -6.40 -5.05
N ASP A 36 -4.02 -5.61 -5.92
CA ASP A 36 -5.39 -5.81 -6.44
C ASP A 36 -5.55 -7.03 -7.37
N THR A 37 -4.49 -7.81 -7.57
CA THR A 37 -4.48 -8.97 -8.48
C THR A 37 -4.57 -10.32 -7.76
N PHE A 38 -4.61 -10.33 -6.44
CA PHE A 38 -4.58 -11.57 -5.65
C PHE A 38 -5.94 -11.91 -5.05
N ASP A 39 -6.28 -13.20 -5.11
CA ASP A 39 -7.41 -13.74 -4.36
C ASP A 39 -7.15 -13.53 -2.85
N GLY A 40 -8.18 -13.09 -2.13
CA GLY A 40 -8.09 -12.74 -0.71
C GLY A 40 -7.78 -11.26 -0.45
N ILE A 41 -7.54 -10.46 -1.48
CA ILE A 41 -7.55 -9.00 -1.39
C ILE A 41 -8.93 -8.50 -1.80
N GLU A 42 -9.66 -7.92 -0.84
CA GLU A 42 -11.03 -7.48 -1.06
C GLU A 42 -11.10 -6.09 -1.68
N LYS A 43 -10.22 -5.20 -1.26
CA LYS A 43 -10.19 -3.83 -1.75
C LYS A 43 -8.82 -3.18 -1.54
N VAL A 44 -8.40 -2.40 -2.51
CA VAL A 44 -7.25 -1.49 -2.40
C VAL A 44 -7.73 -0.06 -2.65
N THR A 45 -7.51 0.83 -1.69
CA THR A 45 -7.98 2.22 -1.74
C THR A 45 -6.78 3.16 -1.63
N SER A 46 -6.63 4.09 -2.58
CA SER A 46 -5.64 5.15 -2.53
C SER A 46 -6.05 6.26 -1.57
N GLY A 47 -5.11 6.84 -0.83
CA GLY A 47 -5.41 7.91 0.11
C GLY A 47 -4.17 8.52 0.74
N TYR A 48 -4.38 9.23 1.84
CA TYR A 48 -3.37 10.01 2.55
C TYR A 48 -3.37 9.66 4.04
N MET A 49 -2.19 9.55 4.65
CA MET A 49 -2.03 9.27 6.09
C MET A 49 -0.73 9.88 6.63
N GLY A 50 -0.68 10.10 7.94
CA GLY A 50 0.54 10.46 8.67
C GLY A 50 0.81 11.96 8.80
N GLY A 51 0.07 12.81 8.09
CA GLY A 51 0.20 14.26 8.15
C GLY A 51 -0.69 14.92 9.20
N HIS A 52 -0.57 16.26 9.28
CA HIS A 52 -1.26 17.08 10.26
C HIS A 52 -2.52 17.79 9.70
N LEU A 53 -2.65 17.87 8.36
CA LEU A 53 -3.79 18.52 7.73
C LEU A 53 -5.01 17.61 7.75
N VAL A 54 -6.16 18.14 8.20
CA VAL A 54 -7.43 17.42 8.23
C VAL A 54 -8.10 17.53 6.87
N ASN A 55 -8.59 16.40 6.33
CA ASN A 55 -9.22 16.30 5.02
C ASN A 55 -8.39 16.96 3.89
N PRO A 56 -7.13 16.54 3.71
CA PRO A 56 -6.28 17.14 2.69
C PRO A 56 -6.79 16.82 1.29
N SER A 57 -6.64 17.77 0.38
CA SER A 57 -6.77 17.55 -1.05
C SER A 57 -5.46 17.06 -1.66
N TYR A 58 -5.53 16.44 -2.85
CA TYR A 58 -4.34 16.02 -3.59
C TYR A 58 -3.35 17.17 -3.83
N GLU A 59 -3.86 18.34 -4.23
CA GLU A 59 -3.01 19.50 -4.50
C GLU A 59 -2.25 19.98 -3.26
N GLU A 60 -2.86 19.87 -2.07
CA GLU A 60 -2.18 20.20 -0.81
C GLU A 60 -1.11 19.16 -0.46
N VAL A 61 -1.44 17.85 -0.55
CA VAL A 61 -0.47 16.77 -0.28
C VAL A 61 0.72 16.84 -1.22
N LYS A 62 0.48 17.09 -2.49
CA LYS A 62 1.50 17.22 -3.54
C LYS A 62 2.55 18.29 -3.24
N THR A 63 2.21 19.33 -2.46
CA THR A 63 3.19 20.34 -2.04
C THR A 63 4.27 19.79 -1.10
N GLY A 64 4.03 18.64 -0.46
CA GLY A 64 4.91 18.06 0.56
C GLY A 64 4.82 18.74 1.93
N SER A 65 4.02 19.81 2.08
CA SER A 65 3.95 20.61 3.32
C SER A 65 2.98 20.04 4.36
N THR A 66 2.07 19.15 3.98
CA THR A 66 1.03 18.59 4.86
C THR A 66 1.54 17.50 5.81
N GLY A 67 2.73 16.94 5.54
CA GLY A 67 3.28 15.79 6.25
C GLY A 67 2.61 14.47 5.91
N HIS A 68 1.57 14.46 5.06
CA HIS A 68 0.94 13.23 4.59
C HIS A 68 1.82 12.49 3.60
N TYR A 69 1.72 11.16 3.68
CA TYR A 69 2.21 10.23 2.66
C TYR A 69 1.08 9.87 1.71
N GLU A 70 1.40 9.58 0.46
CA GLU A 70 0.52 8.81 -0.41
C GLU A 70 0.52 7.36 0.05
N VAL A 71 -0.66 6.83 0.38
CA VAL A 71 -0.84 5.54 1.04
C VAL A 71 -1.87 4.70 0.29
N VAL A 72 -1.63 3.40 0.22
CA VAL A 72 -2.67 2.42 -0.14
C VAL A 72 -3.17 1.72 1.11
N LYS A 73 -4.49 1.72 1.29
CA LYS A 73 -5.22 0.93 2.27
C LYS A 73 -5.63 -0.37 1.60
N ILE A 74 -5.26 -1.50 2.19
CA ILE A 74 -5.52 -2.84 1.68
C ILE A 74 -6.42 -3.57 2.67
N GLU A 75 -7.61 -3.96 2.24
CA GLU A 75 -8.56 -4.78 2.98
C GLU A 75 -8.42 -6.23 2.48
N TYR A 76 -8.05 -7.16 3.35
CA TYR A 76 -7.70 -8.53 2.97
C TYR A 76 -8.28 -9.57 3.94
N ASP A 77 -8.64 -10.74 3.43
CA ASP A 77 -9.08 -11.88 4.21
C ASP A 77 -7.86 -12.62 4.78
N VAL A 78 -7.71 -12.59 6.11
CA VAL A 78 -6.55 -13.23 6.77
C VAL A 78 -6.56 -14.76 6.67
N ALA A 79 -7.67 -15.38 6.31
CA ALA A 79 -7.72 -16.81 6.05
C ALA A 79 -7.09 -17.19 4.70
N LEU A 80 -7.08 -16.27 3.75
CA LEU A 80 -6.56 -16.48 2.40
C LEU A 80 -5.22 -15.78 2.16
N PHE A 81 -4.98 -14.66 2.86
CA PHE A 81 -3.82 -13.81 2.61
C PHE A 81 -3.14 -13.35 3.89
N SER A 82 -1.85 -13.63 4.06
CA SER A 82 -1.12 -13.25 5.26
C SER A 82 -0.55 -11.83 5.18
N TYR A 83 -0.39 -11.16 6.34
CA TYR A 83 0.28 -9.86 6.41
C TYR A 83 1.75 -9.93 5.95
N HIS A 84 2.43 -11.06 6.22
CA HIS A 84 3.79 -11.31 5.73
C HIS A 84 3.83 -11.27 4.19
N LYS A 85 2.84 -11.87 3.52
CA LYS A 85 2.75 -11.83 2.04
C LYS A 85 2.53 -10.43 1.51
N LEU A 86 1.78 -9.59 2.24
CA LEU A 86 1.65 -8.17 1.89
C LEU A 86 2.99 -7.43 2.00
N LEU A 87 3.81 -7.72 3.02
CA LEU A 87 5.16 -7.15 3.15
C LEU A 87 6.07 -7.58 2.00
N GLU A 88 6.04 -8.86 1.60
CA GLU A 88 6.80 -9.34 0.44
C GLU A 88 6.45 -8.56 -0.83
N ILE A 89 5.15 -8.37 -1.12
CA ILE A 89 4.69 -7.61 -2.28
C ILE A 89 5.14 -6.15 -2.17
N PHE A 90 4.95 -5.52 -1.00
CA PHE A 90 5.35 -4.14 -0.75
C PHE A 90 6.83 -3.92 -1.06
N PHE A 91 7.71 -4.72 -0.47
CA PHE A 91 9.15 -4.58 -0.66
C PHE A 91 9.64 -4.99 -2.06
N SER A 92 8.87 -5.78 -2.80
CA SER A 92 9.19 -6.13 -4.19
C SER A 92 8.96 -5.00 -5.18
N VAL A 93 8.18 -3.98 -4.80
CA VAL A 93 7.78 -2.88 -5.69
C VAL A 93 8.33 -1.51 -5.28
N ILE A 94 9.17 -1.44 -4.27
CA ILE A 94 9.83 -0.20 -3.82
C ILE A 94 11.35 -0.33 -3.84
N ASP A 95 12.05 0.80 -3.76
CA ASP A 95 13.44 0.86 -3.33
C ASP A 95 13.48 1.19 -1.82
N PRO A 96 13.76 0.21 -0.96
CA PRO A 96 13.71 0.43 0.49
C PRO A 96 14.87 1.28 1.02
N LEU A 97 15.90 1.55 0.20
CA LEU A 97 17.08 2.33 0.58
C LEU A 97 16.94 3.82 0.19
N ASP A 98 15.90 4.19 -0.57
CA ASP A 98 15.67 5.56 -1.01
C ASP A 98 14.87 6.36 0.02
N ASP A 99 15.50 7.32 0.68
CA ASP A 99 14.89 8.20 1.69
C ASP A 99 14.36 9.52 1.12
N GLY A 100 14.50 9.78 -0.17
CA GLY A 100 14.08 11.02 -0.85
C GLY A 100 12.74 10.94 -1.57
N GLY A 101 12.18 9.74 -1.67
CA GLY A 101 10.96 9.44 -2.43
C GLY A 101 11.01 8.04 -3.01
N GLN A 102 10.44 7.83 -4.19
CA GLN A 102 10.54 6.56 -4.90
C GLN A 102 10.69 6.80 -6.40
N PHE A 103 11.80 6.35 -6.96
CA PHE A 103 12.14 6.49 -8.37
C PHE A 103 12.02 7.96 -8.85
N GLN A 104 11.24 8.25 -9.90
CA GLN A 104 11.01 9.61 -10.41
C GLN A 104 10.16 10.49 -9.46
N ASP A 105 9.43 9.89 -8.52
CA ASP A 105 8.54 10.59 -7.60
C ASP A 105 9.34 11.05 -6.37
N ARG A 106 9.61 12.35 -6.27
CA ARG A 106 10.46 12.92 -5.23
C ARG A 106 9.68 13.81 -4.27
N GLY A 107 9.96 13.68 -2.99
CA GLY A 107 9.35 14.49 -1.94
C GLY A 107 8.88 13.66 -0.74
N SER A 108 8.51 14.35 0.35
CA SER A 108 8.13 13.71 1.62
C SER A 108 6.90 12.82 1.50
N GLN A 109 5.95 13.16 0.62
CA GLN A 109 4.72 12.42 0.37
C GLN A 109 4.96 11.08 -0.35
N TYR A 110 6.11 10.93 -1.02
CA TYR A 110 6.49 9.73 -1.77
C TYR A 110 7.50 8.84 -1.05
N LYS A 111 7.84 9.15 0.21
CA LYS A 111 8.68 8.30 1.03
C LYS A 111 8.00 7.00 1.41
N THR A 112 8.80 5.98 1.74
CA THR A 112 8.29 4.67 2.13
C THR A 112 7.95 4.62 3.62
N ALA A 113 6.78 4.05 3.94
CA ALA A 113 6.37 3.77 5.31
C ALA A 113 5.36 2.61 5.37
N ILE A 114 5.41 1.90 6.49
CA ILE A 114 4.42 0.91 6.92
C ILE A 114 3.66 1.51 8.08
N PHE A 115 2.34 1.67 7.95
CA PHE A 115 1.49 2.17 9.04
C PHE A 115 0.79 0.98 9.71
N TYR A 116 1.23 0.60 10.89
CA TYR A 116 0.68 -0.54 11.63
C TYR A 116 -0.59 -0.18 12.40
N SER A 117 -1.59 -1.04 12.33
CA SER A 117 -2.87 -0.90 13.03
C SER A 117 -2.87 -1.60 14.41
N ASN A 118 -1.94 -2.50 14.64
CA ASN A 118 -1.81 -3.26 15.88
C ASN A 118 -0.37 -3.74 16.09
N GLU A 119 -0.09 -4.21 17.30
CA GLU A 119 1.24 -4.65 17.71
C GLU A 119 1.77 -5.85 16.90
N HIS A 120 0.89 -6.75 16.47
CA HIS A 120 1.28 -7.90 15.66
C HIS A 120 1.81 -7.45 14.28
N GLN A 121 1.13 -6.50 13.62
CA GLN A 121 1.62 -5.92 12.37
C GLN A 121 2.97 -5.21 12.57
N ARG A 122 3.14 -4.47 13.67
CA ARG A 122 4.40 -3.81 14.00
C ARG A 122 5.54 -4.80 14.10
N GLN A 123 5.36 -5.87 14.88
CA GLN A 123 6.38 -6.91 15.08
C GLN A 123 6.76 -7.60 13.79
N LEU A 124 5.77 -7.98 12.96
CA LEU A 124 6.03 -8.58 11.65
C LEU A 124 6.78 -7.64 10.69
N ALA A 125 6.45 -6.35 10.70
CA ALA A 125 7.14 -5.36 9.87
C ALA A 125 8.60 -5.14 10.34
N GLU A 126 8.83 -5.06 11.66
CA GLU A 126 10.16 -4.93 12.24
C GLU A 126 11.03 -6.14 11.94
N GLN A 127 10.47 -7.35 12.11
CA GLN A 127 11.16 -8.59 11.77
C GLN A 127 11.52 -8.65 10.29
N TYR A 128 10.56 -8.34 9.41
CA TYR A 128 10.80 -8.36 7.97
C TYR A 128 11.88 -7.38 7.54
N ILE A 129 11.87 -6.15 8.09
CA ILE A 129 12.92 -5.15 7.80
C ILE A 129 14.29 -5.61 8.30
N CYS A 130 14.36 -6.26 9.48
CA CYS A 130 15.60 -6.80 10.01
C CYS A 130 16.18 -7.88 9.07
N GLU A 131 15.36 -8.86 8.66
CA GLU A 131 15.74 -9.93 7.74
C GLU A 131 16.16 -9.38 6.36
N LEU A 132 15.43 -8.37 5.88
CA LEU A 132 15.74 -7.71 4.62
C LEU A 132 17.06 -6.92 4.69
N GLN A 133 17.31 -6.21 5.80
CA GLN A 133 18.55 -5.47 6.03
C GLN A 133 19.77 -6.39 6.01
N ASP A 134 19.64 -7.58 6.62
CA ASP A 134 20.71 -8.59 6.63
C ASP A 134 21.01 -9.14 5.22
N SER A 135 20.03 -9.12 4.33
CA SER A 135 20.19 -9.56 2.94
C SER A 135 20.90 -8.52 2.05
N PHE A 136 20.84 -7.25 2.44
CA PHE A 136 21.60 -6.19 1.78
C PHE A 136 23.00 -6.12 2.38
N ASN A 137 24.06 -6.37 1.60
CA ASN A 137 25.43 -6.03 1.98
C ASN A 137 25.65 -4.51 2.02
N ALA A 138 24.72 -3.79 2.65
CA ALA A 138 24.63 -2.36 2.47
C ALA A 138 25.17 -1.63 3.70
N ASP A 139 26.12 -0.74 3.47
CA ASP A 139 26.50 0.33 4.39
C ASP A 139 25.33 1.31 4.64
N LYS A 140 24.19 1.13 3.93
CA LYS A 140 23.02 2.00 3.96
C LYS A 140 21.83 1.27 4.61
N ALA A 141 21.26 1.91 5.62
CA ALA A 141 20.08 1.40 6.32
C ALA A 141 18.81 1.50 5.46
N ILE A 142 17.88 0.57 5.66
CA ILE A 142 16.55 0.65 5.07
C ILE A 142 15.85 1.93 5.54
N ALA A 143 15.38 2.75 4.60
CA ALA A 143 14.76 4.04 4.83
C ALA A 143 13.27 3.95 5.17
N THR A 144 12.64 2.78 4.91
CA THR A 144 11.21 2.54 5.17
C THR A 144 10.90 2.68 6.66
N LYS A 145 9.99 3.58 6.99
CA LYS A 145 9.58 3.83 8.39
C LYS A 145 8.47 2.90 8.82
N ILE A 146 8.46 2.51 10.09
CA ILE A 146 7.33 1.82 10.74
C ILE A 146 6.66 2.83 11.68
N LEU A 147 5.42 3.19 11.37
CA LEU A 147 4.67 4.25 12.04
C LEU A 147 3.31 3.72 12.52
N PRO A 148 2.75 4.23 13.63
CA PRO A 148 1.39 3.89 14.01
C PRO A 148 0.40 4.45 12.98
N ALA A 149 -0.63 3.66 12.64
CA ALA A 149 -1.70 4.13 11.78
C ALA A 149 -2.44 5.31 12.45
N SER A 150 -2.73 6.31 11.65
CA SER A 150 -3.52 7.48 12.04
C SER A 150 -4.78 7.56 11.16
N THR A 151 -5.46 8.71 11.15
CA THR A 151 -6.61 8.90 10.27
C THR A 151 -6.20 8.75 8.80
N PHE A 152 -6.86 7.82 8.11
CA PHE A 152 -6.74 7.66 6.67
C PHE A 152 -7.78 8.52 5.97
N TYR A 153 -7.33 9.35 5.04
CA TYR A 153 -8.18 10.16 4.17
C TYR A 153 -8.16 9.55 2.78
N GLU A 154 -9.33 9.08 2.32
CA GLU A 154 -9.47 8.52 0.98
C GLU A 154 -9.19 9.60 -0.06
N ALA A 155 -8.35 9.29 -1.05
CA ALA A 155 -8.07 10.20 -2.15
C ALA A 155 -9.28 10.30 -3.08
N GLU A 156 -9.33 11.37 -3.85
CA GLU A 156 -10.41 11.71 -4.77
C GLU A 156 -10.72 10.57 -5.76
N ALA A 157 -11.96 10.47 -6.19
CA ALA A 157 -12.46 9.36 -7.02
C ALA A 157 -11.67 9.10 -8.30
N TYR A 158 -11.02 10.12 -8.86
CA TYR A 158 -10.21 9.97 -10.08
C TYR A 158 -8.86 9.27 -9.81
N HIS A 159 -8.41 9.20 -8.56
CA HIS A 159 -7.21 8.45 -8.16
C HIS A 159 -7.50 6.96 -7.91
N GLN A 160 -8.76 6.61 -7.63
CA GLN A 160 -9.13 5.22 -7.35
C GLN A 160 -9.14 4.40 -8.64
N ASP A 161 -8.59 3.17 -8.59
CA ASP A 161 -8.48 2.28 -9.75
C ASP A 161 -7.79 2.91 -10.96
N PHE A 162 -6.79 3.76 -10.73
CA PHE A 162 -6.16 4.58 -11.77
C PHE A 162 -5.68 3.76 -12.96
N TYR A 163 -5.04 2.63 -12.71
CA TYR A 163 -4.52 1.74 -13.77
C TYR A 163 -5.61 1.13 -14.64
N LYS A 164 -6.84 0.95 -14.10
CA LYS A 164 -8.02 0.47 -14.85
C LYS A 164 -8.64 1.59 -15.68
N LYS A 165 -8.72 2.81 -15.09
CA LYS A 165 -9.36 3.98 -15.73
C LYS A 165 -8.46 4.67 -16.76
N ASN A 166 -7.13 4.64 -16.55
CA ASN A 166 -6.16 5.34 -17.37
C ASN A 166 -4.98 4.42 -17.77
N PRO A 167 -5.23 3.31 -18.49
CA PRO A 167 -4.21 2.29 -18.76
C PRO A 167 -3.00 2.81 -19.53
N GLU A 168 -3.19 3.74 -20.49
CA GLU A 168 -2.09 4.31 -21.27
C GLU A 168 -1.18 5.18 -20.40
N ARG A 169 -1.76 6.02 -19.53
CA ARG A 169 -0.98 6.84 -18.62
C ARG A 169 -0.27 5.99 -17.57
N TYR A 170 -0.95 4.98 -17.04
CA TYR A 170 -0.31 4.02 -16.13
C TYR A 170 0.88 3.32 -16.78
N LYS A 171 0.76 2.92 -18.05
CA LYS A 171 1.86 2.32 -18.81
C LYS A 171 3.03 3.29 -18.97
N GLN A 172 2.76 4.57 -19.20
CA GLN A 172 3.80 5.60 -19.28
C GLN A 172 4.53 5.74 -17.93
N GLU A 173 3.80 5.84 -16.80
CA GLU A 173 4.40 5.91 -15.46
C GLU A 173 5.30 4.70 -15.17
N GLN A 174 4.88 3.49 -15.59
CA GLN A 174 5.71 2.29 -15.44
C GLN A 174 6.98 2.35 -16.31
N GLN A 175 6.88 2.92 -17.51
CA GLN A 175 8.04 3.10 -18.39
C GLN A 175 9.02 4.13 -17.82
N ASP A 176 8.52 5.25 -17.29
CA ASP A 176 9.34 6.30 -16.69
C ASP A 176 10.09 5.76 -15.45
N ARG A 177 9.40 4.96 -14.64
CA ARG A 177 10.00 4.24 -13.51
C ARG A 177 11.10 3.27 -13.96
N ALA A 178 10.85 2.47 -15.01
CA ALA A 178 11.84 1.54 -15.54
C ALA A 178 13.07 2.28 -16.11
N ASN A 179 12.85 3.41 -16.76
CA ASN A 179 13.95 4.26 -17.24
C ASN A 179 14.77 4.83 -16.08
N TYR A 180 14.09 5.33 -15.03
CA TYR A 180 14.78 5.83 -13.82
C TYR A 180 15.67 4.75 -13.19
N ILE A 181 15.13 3.53 -13.02
CA ILE A 181 15.89 2.40 -12.48
C ILE A 181 17.13 2.13 -13.32
N LYS A 182 16.96 2.07 -14.66
CA LYS A 182 18.07 1.82 -15.59
C LYS A 182 19.16 2.91 -15.52
N ASP A 183 18.76 4.17 -15.37
CA ASP A 183 19.70 5.29 -15.39
C ASP A 183 20.44 5.47 -14.05
N ASN A 184 19.90 4.96 -12.93
CA ASN A 184 20.46 5.17 -11.60
C ASN A 184 21.04 3.89 -10.94
N HIS A 185 20.82 2.72 -11.53
CA HIS A 185 21.30 1.43 -11.02
C HIS A 185 22.25 0.70 -12.01
N MET A 186 23.08 1.45 -12.71
CA MET A 186 24.17 0.89 -13.52
C MET A 186 25.36 0.48 -12.67
#